data_c7ce6592476fbb19900b888afa75506e
#
_entry.id   c7ce6592476fbb19900b888afa75506e
#
_cell.length_a   1.000
_cell.length_b   1.000
_cell.length_c   1.000
_cell.angle_alpha   90.00
_cell.angle_beta   90.00
_cell.angle_gamma   90.00
#
_symmetry.space_group_name_H-M   'P 1'
#
loop_
_entity.id
_entity.type
_entity.pdbx_description
1 polymer ?
#
loop_
_entity_poly.entity_id
_entity_poly.type
_entity_poly.pdbx_seq_one_letter_code
_entity_poly.pdbx_strand_id
1 'polypeptide(L)'
;MKSSIPLLLPSTKSLPPLPVHPHCLCRYVEVIEGEVDMQQQRDQVREAGDKWLNSLPESRRVQVLGRKVLKAWEDGKDWRKYMRGYAGLREAKGRLSDLPTGAISGALNDKNDPDYIRRCKHAERYYEARRKNGIRAFVNKIHQNTGYPKKRLESIYNHVFINEYDLADGHHRFHPSYEMTQSFQRLLEGKNIQAHDILMLKHEHLEFAIMHKLGYNYDRAHDLTNTKYNYSKAETEWRRKHANT
;
A
#
# COMPACT_ATOMS: atom_id res chain seq x y z
N MET A 1 -6.26 -44.50 21.37
CA MET A 1 -6.84 -44.02 20.11
C MET A 1 -6.85 -42.51 20.17
N LYS A 2 -5.92 -41.85 19.49
CA LYS A 2 -5.89 -40.38 19.39
C LYS A 2 -6.83 -39.96 18.26
N SER A 3 -7.94 -39.37 18.62
CA SER A 3 -8.88 -38.74 17.69
C SER A 3 -8.22 -37.51 17.08
N SER A 4 -7.86 -37.59 15.82
CA SER A 4 -7.43 -36.43 15.03
C SER A 4 -8.69 -35.64 14.64
N ILE A 5 -8.90 -34.50 15.31
CA ILE A 5 -9.93 -33.55 14.89
C ILE A 5 -9.41 -32.85 13.62
N PRO A 6 -10.18 -32.83 12.54
CA PRO A 6 -9.78 -32.09 11.33
C PRO A 6 -9.80 -30.59 11.64
N LEU A 7 -8.64 -29.97 11.54
CA LEU A 7 -8.47 -28.52 11.60
C LEU A 7 -9.19 -27.87 10.41
N LEU A 8 -10.36 -27.31 10.66
CA LEU A 8 -11.00 -26.38 9.75
C LEU A 8 -10.26 -25.04 9.89
N LEU A 9 -9.26 -24.85 9.03
CA LEU A 9 -8.60 -23.55 8.92
C LEU A 9 -9.64 -22.53 8.43
N PRO A 10 -9.90 -21.44 9.16
CA PRO A 10 -10.72 -20.37 8.66
C PRO A 10 -10.11 -19.83 7.38
N SER A 11 -10.96 -19.46 6.43
CA SER A 11 -10.53 -18.89 5.16
C SER A 11 -9.59 -17.71 5.41
N THR A 12 -8.32 -17.87 5.09
CA THR A 12 -7.27 -16.85 5.28
C THR A 12 -7.49 -15.58 4.43
N LYS A 13 -8.52 -15.58 3.58
CA LYS A 13 -8.86 -14.46 2.68
C LYS A 13 -9.28 -13.16 3.38
N SER A 14 -9.58 -13.21 4.68
CA SER A 14 -10.02 -12.03 5.46
C SER A 14 -8.97 -11.45 6.40
N LEU A 15 -7.83 -12.10 6.53
CA LEU A 15 -6.78 -11.65 7.45
C LEU A 15 -5.78 -10.72 6.73
N PRO A 16 -5.43 -9.58 7.33
CA PRO A 16 -4.41 -8.72 6.76
C PRO A 16 -3.06 -9.43 6.77
N PRO A 17 -2.21 -9.24 5.74
CA PRO A 17 -0.88 -9.82 5.73
C PRO A 17 -0.02 -9.32 6.89
N LEU A 18 0.80 -10.20 7.48
CA LEU A 18 1.81 -9.84 8.46
C LEU A 18 3.20 -9.82 7.78
N PRO A 19 4.07 -8.89 8.15
CA PRO A 19 3.92 -7.84 9.17
C PRO A 19 3.09 -6.64 8.68
N VAL A 20 2.25 -6.10 9.56
CA VAL A 20 1.40 -4.94 9.24
C VAL A 20 2.21 -3.63 9.09
N HIS A 21 3.42 -3.60 9.64
CA HIS A 21 4.36 -2.47 9.57
C HIS A 21 5.80 -2.94 9.81
N PRO A 22 6.82 -2.19 9.41
CA PRO A 22 8.21 -2.48 9.77
C PRO A 22 8.37 -2.66 11.28
N HIS A 23 9.11 -3.67 11.69
CA HIS A 23 9.29 -4.07 13.11
C HIS A 23 8.02 -4.62 13.80
N CYS A 24 7.03 -5.06 13.04
CA CYS A 24 5.87 -5.75 13.61
C CYS A 24 6.28 -7.12 14.13
N LEU A 25 6.05 -7.35 15.41
CA LEU A 25 6.17 -8.65 16.08
C LEU A 25 4.81 -9.37 16.17
N CYS A 26 3.83 -8.91 15.42
CA CYS A 26 2.50 -9.50 15.37
C CYS A 26 2.58 -10.91 14.80
N ARG A 27 1.79 -11.81 15.34
CA ARG A 27 1.57 -13.17 14.82
C ARG A 27 0.09 -13.49 14.87
N TYR A 28 -0.36 -14.31 13.96
CA TYR A 28 -1.67 -14.92 14.09
C TYR A 28 -1.63 -16.02 15.15
N VAL A 29 -2.65 -16.04 15.97
CA VAL A 29 -2.89 -17.11 16.91
C VAL A 29 -4.21 -17.75 16.49
N GLU A 30 -4.19 -19.06 16.28
CA GLU A 30 -5.41 -19.82 16.01
C GLU A 30 -6.27 -19.84 17.26
N VAL A 31 -7.53 -19.46 17.09
CA VAL A 31 -8.53 -19.46 18.18
C VAL A 31 -9.69 -20.34 17.73
N ILE A 32 -9.94 -21.39 18.49
CA ILE A 32 -11.09 -22.27 18.27
C ILE A 32 -12.32 -21.60 18.84
N GLU A 33 -13.31 -21.36 17.98
CA GLU A 33 -14.56 -20.70 18.37
C GLU A 33 -15.28 -21.52 19.44
N GLY A 34 -15.59 -20.88 20.58
CA GLY A 34 -16.22 -21.51 21.74
C GLY A 34 -15.28 -22.04 22.84
N GLU A 35 -13.97 -22.14 22.60
CA GLU A 35 -13.02 -22.58 23.64
C GLU A 35 -12.30 -21.42 24.35
N VAL A 36 -12.37 -20.20 23.79
CA VAL A 36 -11.69 -19.05 24.35
C VAL A 36 -12.65 -17.87 24.50
N ASP A 37 -12.73 -17.34 25.71
CA ASP A 37 -13.33 -16.03 25.93
C ASP A 37 -12.47 -14.95 25.30
N MET A 38 -12.94 -14.44 24.16
CA MET A 38 -12.23 -13.40 23.39
C MET A 38 -12.00 -12.13 24.22
N GLN A 39 -12.85 -11.84 25.19
CA GLN A 39 -12.67 -10.70 26.06
C GLN A 39 -11.52 -10.95 27.05
N GLN A 40 -11.53 -12.11 27.67
CA GLN A 40 -10.46 -12.54 28.59
C GLN A 40 -9.10 -12.56 27.88
N GLN A 41 -9.03 -13.06 26.65
CA GLN A 41 -7.81 -13.06 25.85
C GLN A 41 -7.32 -11.65 25.52
N ARG A 42 -8.23 -10.74 25.18
CA ARG A 42 -7.90 -9.33 24.95
C ARG A 42 -7.36 -8.66 26.20
N ASP A 43 -7.91 -8.96 27.35
CA ASP A 43 -7.46 -8.42 28.63
C ASP A 43 -6.08 -8.96 29.01
N GLN A 44 -5.82 -10.25 28.81
CA GLN A 44 -4.48 -10.84 29.00
C GLN A 44 -3.41 -10.20 28.08
N VAL A 45 -3.73 -10.00 26.81
CA VAL A 45 -2.82 -9.31 25.86
C VAL A 45 -2.57 -7.87 26.30
N ARG A 46 -3.59 -7.21 26.82
CA ARG A 46 -3.50 -5.84 27.35
C ARG A 46 -2.58 -5.78 28.56
N GLU A 47 -2.79 -6.65 29.53
CA GLU A 47 -1.95 -6.73 30.74
C GLU A 47 -0.49 -7.07 30.41
N ALA A 48 -0.27 -8.01 29.48
CA ALA A 48 1.08 -8.35 29.02
C ALA A 48 1.76 -7.16 28.34
N GLY A 49 1.01 -6.40 27.52
CA GLY A 49 1.48 -5.19 26.89
C GLY A 49 1.85 -4.09 27.90
N ASP A 50 1.00 -3.87 28.90
CA ASP A 50 1.24 -2.89 29.93
C ASP A 50 2.45 -3.29 30.83
N LYS A 51 2.58 -4.57 31.19
CA LYS A 51 3.76 -5.09 31.91
C LYS A 51 5.05 -4.87 31.10
N TRP A 52 5.00 -5.15 29.79
CA TRP A 52 6.15 -4.93 28.92
C TRP A 52 6.51 -3.43 28.83
N LEU A 53 5.54 -2.54 28.62
CA LEU A 53 5.78 -1.10 28.58
C LEU A 53 6.38 -0.59 29.89
N ASN A 54 5.87 -1.08 31.03
CA ASN A 54 6.42 -0.73 32.36
C ASN A 54 7.87 -1.19 32.54
N SER A 55 8.29 -2.28 31.89
CA SER A 55 9.67 -2.77 31.95
C SER A 55 10.66 -1.95 31.11
N LEU A 56 10.18 -1.08 30.24
CA LEU A 56 11.03 -0.27 29.37
C LEU A 56 11.42 1.06 30.05
N PRO A 57 12.65 1.56 29.82
CA PRO A 57 13.01 2.91 30.23
C PRO A 57 12.15 3.95 29.42
N GLU A 58 11.94 5.11 30.03
CA GLU A 58 11.08 6.16 29.46
C GLU A 58 11.44 6.52 28.00
N SER A 59 12.73 6.65 27.72
CA SER A 59 13.21 6.93 26.35
C SER A 59 12.73 5.90 25.31
N ARG A 60 12.67 4.63 25.70
CA ARG A 60 12.18 3.56 24.84
C ARG A 60 10.65 3.56 24.76
N ARG A 61 9.96 3.86 25.86
CA ARG A 61 8.50 4.04 25.85
C ARG A 61 8.09 5.17 24.87
N VAL A 62 8.82 6.29 24.89
CA VAL A 62 8.63 7.40 23.94
C VAL A 62 8.84 6.95 22.50
N GLN A 63 9.88 6.14 22.22
CA GLN A 63 10.13 5.61 20.87
C GLN A 63 9.02 4.69 20.39
N VAL A 64 8.48 3.84 21.26
CA VAL A 64 7.43 2.88 20.94
C VAL A 64 6.07 3.55 20.75
N LEU A 65 5.67 4.39 21.68
CA LEU A 65 4.33 4.98 21.73
C LEU A 65 4.25 6.37 21.10
N GLY A 66 5.34 7.10 21.10
CA GLY A 66 5.33 8.54 20.86
C GLY A 66 4.79 9.31 22.07
N ARG A 67 5.21 10.58 22.22
CA ARG A 67 4.92 11.41 23.41
C ARG A 67 3.42 11.53 23.74
N LYS A 68 2.58 11.67 22.73
CA LYS A 68 1.12 11.85 22.91
C LYS A 68 0.44 10.58 23.44
N VAL A 69 0.82 9.43 22.92
CA VAL A 69 0.25 8.14 23.32
C VAL A 69 0.80 7.74 24.68
N LEU A 70 2.09 7.98 24.94
CA LEU A 70 2.71 7.74 26.24
C LEU A 70 1.99 8.52 27.35
N LYS A 71 1.75 9.81 27.13
CA LYS A 71 1.00 10.62 28.11
C LYS A 71 -0.42 10.07 28.36
N ALA A 72 -1.11 9.65 27.31
CA ALA A 72 -2.44 9.06 27.47
C ALA A 72 -2.41 7.73 28.24
N TRP A 73 -1.36 6.92 28.04
CA TRP A 73 -1.15 5.68 28.77
C TRP A 73 -0.81 5.95 30.26
N GLU A 74 0.08 6.90 30.56
CA GLU A 74 0.41 7.34 31.90
C GLU A 74 -0.78 7.92 32.67
N ASP A 75 -1.65 8.66 31.96
CA ASP A 75 -2.90 9.19 32.48
C ASP A 75 -4.00 8.11 32.69
N GLY A 76 -3.70 6.82 32.46
CA GLY A 76 -4.67 5.72 32.56
C GLY A 76 -5.78 5.73 31.52
N LYS A 77 -5.65 6.52 30.47
CA LYS A 77 -6.62 6.58 29.37
C LYS A 77 -6.44 5.38 28.43
N ASP A 78 -7.48 5.03 27.70
CA ASP A 78 -7.37 4.03 26.63
C ASP A 78 -6.46 4.58 25.50
N TRP A 79 -5.15 4.39 25.69
CA TRP A 79 -4.09 4.90 24.84
C TRP A 79 -4.18 4.39 23.39
N ARG A 80 -4.87 3.25 23.18
CA ARG A 80 -5.11 2.71 21.83
C ARG A 80 -5.90 3.67 20.95
N LYS A 81 -6.80 4.45 21.54
CA LYS A 81 -7.55 5.49 20.81
C LYS A 81 -6.66 6.60 20.25
N TYR A 82 -5.45 6.72 20.77
CA TYR A 82 -4.47 7.73 20.34
C TYR A 82 -3.39 7.16 19.42
N MET A 83 -3.37 5.83 19.22
CA MET A 83 -2.45 5.20 18.27
C MET A 83 -2.82 5.56 16.83
N ARG A 84 -1.85 6.06 16.08
CA ARG A 84 -2.06 6.49 14.68
C ARG A 84 -2.47 5.34 13.74
N GLY A 85 -2.07 4.12 14.01
CA GLY A 85 -2.44 2.95 13.20
C GLY A 85 -3.90 2.51 13.39
N TYR A 86 -4.48 2.70 14.56
CA TYR A 86 -5.88 2.34 14.83
C TYR A 86 -6.87 3.36 14.26
N ALA A 87 -6.45 4.61 14.14
CA ALA A 87 -7.25 5.66 13.46
C ALA A 87 -7.36 5.41 11.95
N GLY A 88 -6.50 4.56 11.38
CA GLY A 88 -6.60 4.10 10.01
C GLY A 88 -7.86 3.29 9.69
N LEU A 89 -8.55 2.79 10.72
CA LEU A 89 -9.88 2.19 10.61
C LEU A 89 -11.02 3.24 10.66
N ARG A 90 -10.71 4.51 10.86
CA ARG A 90 -11.71 5.55 10.63
C ARG A 90 -12.01 5.56 9.13
N GLU A 91 -13.26 5.25 8.80
CA GLU A 91 -13.75 5.49 7.46
C GLU A 91 -13.39 6.92 7.08
N ALA A 92 -12.71 7.07 5.95
CA ALA A 92 -12.39 8.39 5.44
C ALA A 92 -13.71 9.15 5.30
N LYS A 93 -13.87 10.21 6.09
CA LYS A 93 -15.04 11.08 5.97
C LYS A 93 -14.95 11.76 4.60
N GLY A 94 -15.94 11.51 3.76
CA GLY A 94 -16.06 12.06 2.43
C GLY A 94 -16.18 10.98 1.36
N ARG A 95 -16.91 11.29 0.31
CA ARG A 95 -17.05 10.39 -0.85
C ARG A 95 -15.77 10.44 -1.67
N LEU A 96 -15.30 9.28 -2.12
CA LEU A 96 -14.19 9.20 -3.08
C LEU A 96 -14.49 9.90 -4.42
N SER A 97 -15.79 10.08 -4.72
CA SER A 97 -16.25 10.91 -5.84
C SER A 97 -15.94 12.39 -5.67
N ASP A 98 -15.70 12.84 -4.45
CA ASP A 98 -15.39 14.24 -4.13
C ASP A 98 -13.87 14.54 -4.20
N LEU A 99 -13.07 13.51 -4.48
CA LEU A 99 -11.66 13.68 -4.78
C LEU A 99 -11.54 14.27 -6.20
N PRO A 100 -10.87 15.41 -6.36
CA PRO A 100 -10.57 15.90 -7.69
C PRO A 100 -9.80 14.80 -8.45
N THR A 101 -10.14 14.62 -9.72
CA THR A 101 -9.41 13.76 -10.66
C THR A 101 -8.07 14.43 -10.98
N GLY A 102 -7.18 14.46 -10.04
CA GLY A 102 -5.88 15.09 -10.15
C GLY A 102 -5.07 14.86 -8.89
N ALA A 103 -3.81 15.21 -8.90
CA ALA A 103 -2.96 15.10 -7.73
C ALA A 103 -3.60 15.89 -6.57
N ILE A 104 -3.80 15.24 -5.43
CA ILE A 104 -4.04 15.98 -4.20
C ILE A 104 -2.73 16.68 -3.89
N SER A 105 -2.69 17.98 -4.22
CA SER A 105 -1.51 18.81 -4.05
C SER A 105 -1.02 18.73 -2.61
N GLY A 106 0.28 18.48 -2.43
CA GLY A 106 0.95 18.52 -1.13
C GLY A 106 0.69 17.31 -0.19
N ALA A 107 -0.15 16.36 -0.56
CA ALA A 107 -0.33 15.18 0.28
C ALA A 107 0.79 14.17 0.02
N LEU A 108 1.63 13.96 0.99
CA LEU A 108 2.68 12.92 0.96
C LEU A 108 2.03 11.55 1.14
N ASN A 109 2.46 10.58 0.33
CA ASN A 109 2.03 9.18 0.47
C ASN A 109 2.81 8.53 1.61
N ASP A 110 2.52 8.98 2.80
CA ASP A 110 3.15 8.55 4.03
C ASP A 110 2.06 7.96 4.93
N LYS A 111 2.41 7.00 5.77
CA LYS A 111 1.52 6.38 6.75
C LYS A 111 0.94 7.39 7.76
N ASN A 112 1.53 8.56 7.88
CA ASN A 112 1.06 9.66 8.71
C ASN A 112 0.12 10.62 7.95
N ASP A 113 -0.04 10.42 6.65
CA ASP A 113 -0.97 11.20 5.84
C ASP A 113 -2.42 10.90 6.28
N PRO A 114 -3.19 11.90 6.69
CA PRO A 114 -4.59 11.71 7.07
C PRO A 114 -5.45 11.18 5.93
N ASP A 115 -5.05 11.36 4.69
CA ASP A 115 -5.75 10.91 3.49
C ASP A 115 -5.25 9.54 2.96
N TYR A 116 -4.33 8.89 3.64
CA TYR A 116 -3.73 7.64 3.17
C TYR A 116 -4.77 6.59 2.73
N ILE A 117 -5.79 6.33 3.58
CA ILE A 117 -6.84 5.35 3.26
C ILE A 117 -7.67 5.78 2.04
N ARG A 118 -7.96 7.08 1.92
CA ARG A 118 -8.70 7.61 0.77
C ARG A 118 -7.92 7.39 -0.53
N ARG A 119 -6.60 7.56 -0.49
CA ARG A 119 -5.72 7.35 -1.63
C ARG A 119 -5.62 5.88 -2.02
N CYS A 120 -5.47 4.98 -1.05
CA CYS A 120 -5.51 3.54 -1.31
C CYS A 120 -6.82 3.15 -2.00
N LYS A 121 -7.96 3.53 -1.45
CA LYS A 121 -9.27 3.24 -2.04
C LYS A 121 -9.45 3.87 -3.43
N HIS A 122 -8.90 5.05 -3.66
CA HIS A 122 -8.92 5.68 -4.99
C HIS A 122 -8.10 4.86 -5.99
N ALA A 123 -6.89 4.47 -5.61
CA ALA A 123 -6.02 3.65 -6.45
C ALA A 123 -6.66 2.30 -6.79
N GLU A 124 -7.25 1.60 -5.80
CA GLU A 124 -7.96 0.35 -6.00
C GLU A 124 -9.08 0.48 -7.05
N ARG A 125 -9.94 1.49 -6.90
CA ARG A 125 -11.04 1.75 -7.85
C ARG A 125 -10.52 2.11 -9.23
N TYR A 126 -9.44 2.86 -9.30
CA TYR A 126 -8.82 3.24 -10.57
C TYR A 126 -8.30 2.00 -11.30
N TYR A 127 -7.54 1.13 -10.63
CA TYR A 127 -7.02 -0.09 -11.22
C TYR A 127 -8.16 -1.02 -11.67
N GLU A 128 -9.21 -1.15 -10.87
CA GLU A 128 -10.40 -1.91 -11.24
C GLU A 128 -11.08 -1.33 -12.49
N ALA A 129 -11.26 -0.02 -12.54
CA ALA A 129 -11.83 0.65 -13.70
C ALA A 129 -10.96 0.48 -14.95
N ARG A 130 -9.62 0.49 -14.82
CA ARG A 130 -8.72 0.24 -15.95
C ARG A 130 -8.88 -1.18 -16.49
N ARG A 131 -8.98 -2.18 -15.61
CA ARG A 131 -9.26 -3.57 -16.02
C ARG A 131 -10.60 -3.70 -16.74
N LYS A 132 -11.66 -3.06 -16.24
CA LYS A 132 -13.00 -3.07 -16.87
C LYS A 132 -13.02 -2.39 -18.24
N ASN A 133 -12.36 -1.26 -18.38
CA ASN A 133 -12.33 -0.47 -19.62
C ASN A 133 -11.44 -1.09 -20.71
N GLY A 134 -10.58 -2.01 -20.34
CA GLY A 134 -9.76 -2.80 -21.25
C GLY A 134 -8.55 -2.06 -21.83
N ILE A 135 -7.65 -2.86 -22.37
CA ILE A 135 -6.33 -2.44 -22.86
C ILE A 135 -6.40 -1.45 -24.04
N ARG A 136 -7.36 -1.64 -24.98
CA ARG A 136 -7.42 -0.85 -26.21
C ARG A 136 -7.60 0.65 -25.94
N ALA A 137 -8.50 1.00 -25.02
CA ALA A 137 -8.76 2.39 -24.67
C ALA A 137 -7.54 3.03 -24.01
N PHE A 138 -6.88 2.31 -23.10
CA PHE A 138 -5.68 2.75 -22.40
C PHE A 138 -4.53 3.02 -23.40
N VAL A 139 -4.21 2.05 -24.24
CA VAL A 139 -3.10 2.10 -25.20
C VAL A 139 -3.29 3.22 -26.22
N ASN A 140 -4.47 3.29 -26.83
CA ASN A 140 -4.73 4.29 -27.87
C ASN A 140 -4.67 5.71 -27.30
N LYS A 141 -5.22 5.92 -26.10
CA LYS A 141 -5.29 7.25 -25.52
C LYS A 141 -3.92 7.76 -25.07
N ILE A 142 -3.13 6.92 -24.40
CA ILE A 142 -1.76 7.31 -24.00
C ILE A 142 -0.87 7.49 -25.22
N HIS A 143 -0.98 6.60 -26.23
CA HIS A 143 -0.25 6.78 -27.47
C HIS A 143 -0.57 8.11 -28.15
N GLN A 144 -1.84 8.46 -28.25
CA GLN A 144 -2.30 9.72 -28.83
C GLN A 144 -1.72 10.93 -28.11
N ASN A 145 -1.67 10.88 -26.78
CA ASN A 145 -1.24 12.00 -25.94
C ASN A 145 0.29 12.14 -25.83
N THR A 146 1.04 11.04 -26.01
CA THR A 146 2.49 11.00 -25.69
C THR A 146 3.38 10.57 -26.85
N GLY A 147 2.82 9.96 -27.90
CA GLY A 147 3.59 9.27 -28.94
C GLY A 147 4.27 7.97 -28.48
N TYR A 148 4.07 7.54 -27.23
CA TYR A 148 4.73 6.33 -26.70
C TYR A 148 4.27 5.09 -27.49
N PRO A 149 5.19 4.15 -27.84
CA PRO A 149 4.85 3.03 -28.73
C PRO A 149 3.75 2.13 -28.18
N LYS A 150 2.70 1.86 -28.95
CA LYS A 150 1.54 1.06 -28.55
C LYS A 150 1.94 -0.32 -27.98
N LYS A 151 2.85 -1.03 -28.65
CA LYS A 151 3.29 -2.35 -28.20
C LYS A 151 3.95 -2.33 -26.81
N ARG A 152 4.65 -1.23 -26.47
CA ARG A 152 5.20 -1.04 -25.15
C ARG A 152 4.12 -0.71 -24.12
N LEU A 153 3.12 0.07 -24.51
CA LEU A 153 1.96 0.37 -23.65
C LEU A 153 1.12 -0.87 -23.35
N GLU A 154 1.00 -1.79 -24.31
CA GLU A 154 0.36 -3.10 -24.09
C GLU A 154 1.11 -3.92 -23.05
N SER A 155 2.44 -3.96 -23.13
CA SER A 155 3.27 -4.64 -22.13
C SER A 155 3.10 -4.00 -20.74
N ILE A 156 3.12 -2.67 -20.65
CA ILE A 156 2.93 -1.93 -19.40
C ILE A 156 1.53 -2.21 -18.82
N TYR A 157 0.50 -2.17 -19.65
CA TYR A 157 -0.87 -2.46 -19.19
C TYR A 157 -0.99 -3.84 -18.58
N ASN A 158 -0.48 -4.86 -19.29
CA ASN A 158 -0.50 -6.23 -18.80
C ASN A 158 0.32 -6.38 -17.52
N HIS A 159 1.49 -5.78 -17.47
CA HIS A 159 2.39 -5.80 -16.32
C HIS A 159 1.73 -5.21 -15.07
N VAL A 160 1.19 -4.02 -15.17
CA VAL A 160 0.68 -3.27 -14.02
C VAL A 160 -0.72 -3.71 -13.58
N PHE A 161 -1.61 -4.06 -14.54
CA PHE A 161 -3.02 -4.25 -14.21
C PHE A 161 -3.49 -5.71 -14.28
N ILE A 162 -2.81 -6.57 -15.05
CA ILE A 162 -3.35 -7.89 -15.39
C ILE A 162 -2.52 -9.02 -14.80
N ASN A 163 -1.20 -9.00 -15.02
CA ASN A 163 -0.33 -10.10 -14.63
C ASN A 163 -0.25 -10.24 -13.11
N GLU A 164 -0.06 -11.48 -12.68
CA GLU A 164 0.21 -11.85 -11.29
C GLU A 164 1.66 -12.29 -11.17
N TYR A 165 2.28 -12.00 -10.04
CA TYR A 165 3.69 -12.23 -9.75
C TYR A 165 3.88 -12.77 -8.35
N ASP A 166 4.99 -13.50 -8.14
CA ASP A 166 5.43 -13.88 -6.81
C ASP A 166 6.07 -12.65 -6.13
N LEU A 167 5.29 -12.02 -5.27
CA LEU A 167 5.68 -10.85 -4.50
C LEU A 167 6.01 -11.26 -3.06
N ALA A 168 6.57 -10.36 -2.28
CA ALA A 168 6.97 -10.63 -0.89
C ALA A 168 5.83 -11.12 0.02
N ASP A 169 4.60 -10.77 -0.31
CA ASP A 169 3.38 -11.09 0.43
C ASP A 169 2.47 -12.11 -0.27
N GLY A 170 2.94 -12.75 -1.35
CA GLY A 170 2.25 -13.85 -2.03
C GLY A 170 2.15 -13.69 -3.54
N HIS A 171 1.41 -14.61 -4.18
CA HIS A 171 1.19 -14.62 -5.63
C HIS A 171 -0.07 -13.84 -5.98
N HIS A 172 0.11 -12.63 -6.49
CA HIS A 172 -1.00 -11.76 -6.87
C HIS A 172 -0.55 -10.64 -7.81
N ARG A 173 -1.50 -9.81 -8.26
CA ARG A 173 -1.23 -8.57 -9.02
C ARG A 173 -0.54 -7.55 -8.15
N PHE A 174 0.15 -6.61 -8.78
CA PHE A 174 0.68 -5.46 -8.02
C PHE A 174 -0.40 -4.74 -7.23
N HIS A 175 -0.04 -4.34 -6.03
CA HIS A 175 -0.89 -3.46 -5.23
C HIS A 175 -1.08 -2.11 -5.92
N PRO A 176 -2.31 -1.59 -5.94
CA PRO A 176 -2.56 -0.29 -6.54
C PRO A 176 -1.77 0.83 -5.88
N SER A 177 -1.02 1.59 -6.67
CA SER A 177 -0.29 2.78 -6.23
C SER A 177 -1.06 4.04 -6.59
N TYR A 178 -1.22 4.93 -5.63
CA TYR A 178 -1.88 6.21 -5.83
C TYR A 178 -1.06 7.12 -6.77
N GLU A 179 0.25 7.16 -6.61
CA GLU A 179 1.16 7.96 -7.43
C GLU A 179 1.12 7.53 -8.89
N MET A 180 1.18 6.22 -9.14
CA MET A 180 1.03 5.67 -10.48
C MET A 180 -0.35 5.98 -11.07
N THR A 181 -1.39 5.93 -10.23
CA THR A 181 -2.75 6.33 -10.64
C THR A 181 -2.78 7.77 -11.14
N GLN A 182 -2.15 8.70 -10.42
CA GLN A 182 -2.08 10.10 -10.83
C GLN A 182 -1.29 10.27 -12.14
N SER A 183 -0.18 9.58 -12.28
CA SER A 183 0.63 9.58 -13.51
C SER A 183 -0.16 9.03 -14.70
N PHE A 184 -0.82 7.87 -14.55
CA PHE A 184 -1.67 7.32 -15.60
C PHE A 184 -2.86 8.22 -15.95
N GLN A 185 -3.44 8.90 -14.94
CA GLN A 185 -4.55 9.82 -15.18
C GLN A 185 -4.10 10.99 -16.08
N ARG A 186 -2.98 11.64 -15.77
CA ARG A 186 -2.41 12.71 -16.63
C ARG A 186 -2.09 12.22 -18.03
N LEU A 187 -1.49 11.03 -18.14
CA LEU A 187 -1.17 10.42 -19.44
C LEU A 187 -2.43 10.13 -20.29
N LEU A 188 -3.51 9.68 -19.65
CA LEU A 188 -4.78 9.42 -20.33
C LEU A 188 -5.53 10.69 -20.68
N GLU A 189 -5.50 11.70 -19.84
CA GLU A 189 -6.13 13.00 -20.11
C GLU A 189 -5.36 13.84 -21.14
N GLY A 190 -4.05 13.62 -21.24
CA GLY A 190 -3.18 14.42 -22.09
C GLY A 190 -2.92 15.82 -21.54
N LYS A 191 -3.17 16.01 -20.23
CA LYS A 191 -3.03 17.30 -19.56
C LYS A 191 -2.01 17.22 -18.45
N ASN A 192 -1.20 18.27 -18.31
CA ASN A 192 -0.21 18.41 -17.25
C ASN A 192 0.71 17.18 -17.11
N ILE A 193 1.07 16.55 -18.24
CA ILE A 193 1.99 15.41 -18.25
C ILE A 193 3.35 15.86 -17.73
N GLN A 194 3.83 15.18 -16.72
CA GLN A 194 5.11 15.47 -16.08
C GLN A 194 6.23 14.56 -16.60
N ALA A 195 7.47 14.99 -16.44
CA ALA A 195 8.63 14.19 -16.85
C ALA A 195 8.66 12.81 -16.16
N HIS A 196 8.25 12.74 -14.89
CA HIS A 196 8.18 11.49 -14.15
C HIS A 196 7.07 10.55 -14.65
N ASP A 197 6.01 11.04 -15.29
CA ASP A 197 4.99 10.18 -15.90
C ASP A 197 5.56 9.39 -17.08
N ILE A 198 6.37 10.05 -17.91
CA ILE A 198 7.08 9.38 -19.00
C ILE A 198 8.17 8.45 -18.46
N LEU A 199 8.84 8.85 -17.37
CA LEU A 199 9.81 8.00 -16.70
C LEU A 199 9.16 6.72 -16.14
N MET A 200 7.94 6.82 -15.58
CA MET A 200 7.14 5.67 -15.15
C MET A 200 6.91 4.68 -16.31
N LEU A 201 6.49 5.16 -17.49
CA LEU A 201 6.32 4.28 -18.64
C LEU A 201 7.62 3.54 -19.02
N LYS A 202 8.76 4.22 -18.91
CA LYS A 202 10.08 3.60 -19.17
C LYS A 202 10.44 2.58 -18.11
N HIS A 203 10.14 2.87 -16.84
CA HIS A 203 10.35 1.99 -15.71
C HIS A 203 9.55 0.70 -15.90
N GLU A 204 8.24 0.79 -15.99
CA GLU A 204 7.33 -0.36 -16.10
C GLU A 204 7.65 -1.24 -17.33
N HIS A 205 8.00 -0.61 -18.46
CA HIS A 205 8.38 -1.37 -19.65
C HIS A 205 9.71 -2.10 -19.48
N LEU A 206 10.73 -1.48 -18.85
CA LEU A 206 12.02 -2.11 -18.64
C LEU A 206 11.91 -3.25 -17.62
N GLU A 207 11.20 -3.04 -16.53
CA GLU A 207 10.96 -4.06 -15.50
C GLU A 207 10.25 -5.27 -16.11
N PHE A 208 9.16 -5.06 -16.85
CA PHE A 208 8.50 -6.11 -17.61
C PHE A 208 9.47 -6.87 -18.53
N ALA A 209 10.30 -6.13 -19.28
CA ALA A 209 11.24 -6.76 -20.22
C ALA A 209 12.31 -7.59 -19.51
N ILE A 210 12.82 -7.15 -18.37
CA ILE A 210 13.78 -7.89 -17.56
C ILE A 210 13.16 -9.16 -17.01
N MET A 211 11.95 -9.08 -16.44
CA MET A 211 11.24 -10.23 -15.90
C MET A 211 10.96 -11.29 -17.00
N HIS A 212 10.41 -10.86 -18.13
CA HIS A 212 9.95 -11.78 -19.17
C HIS A 212 11.04 -12.28 -20.12
N LYS A 213 12.10 -11.50 -20.35
CA LYS A 213 13.18 -11.91 -21.27
C LYS A 213 14.35 -12.56 -20.56
N LEU A 214 14.65 -12.13 -19.32
CA LEU A 214 15.77 -12.64 -18.55
C LEU A 214 15.34 -13.61 -17.44
N GLY A 215 14.04 -13.77 -17.20
CA GLY A 215 13.50 -14.65 -16.19
C GLY A 215 13.81 -14.22 -14.75
N TYR A 216 14.07 -12.94 -14.52
CA TYR A 216 14.33 -12.43 -13.18
C TYR A 216 13.03 -12.31 -12.40
N ASN A 217 13.10 -12.54 -11.09
CA ASN A 217 12.00 -12.24 -10.18
C ASN A 217 11.79 -10.73 -10.09
N TYR A 218 10.66 -10.33 -9.49
CA TYR A 218 10.27 -8.93 -9.37
C TYR A 218 11.34 -8.08 -8.69
N ASP A 219 11.81 -8.48 -7.50
CA ASP A 219 12.75 -7.68 -6.71
C ASP A 219 14.01 -7.33 -7.50
N ARG A 220 14.61 -8.33 -8.13
CA ARG A 220 15.83 -8.14 -8.93
C ARG A 220 15.57 -7.30 -10.18
N ALA A 221 14.44 -7.49 -10.85
CA ALA A 221 14.08 -6.70 -12.02
C ALA A 221 13.84 -5.24 -11.64
N HIS A 222 13.14 -5.02 -10.53
CA HIS A 222 12.86 -3.69 -9.98
C HIS A 222 14.14 -2.95 -9.59
N ASP A 223 15.07 -3.60 -8.86
CA ASP A 223 16.35 -3.00 -8.49
C ASP A 223 17.17 -2.58 -9.71
N LEU A 224 17.28 -3.47 -10.70
CA LEU A 224 17.97 -3.15 -11.95
C LEU A 224 17.31 -2.00 -12.71
N THR A 225 15.99 -1.98 -12.74
CA THR A 225 15.23 -0.91 -13.39
C THR A 225 15.45 0.42 -12.69
N ASN A 226 15.48 0.44 -11.36
CA ASN A 226 15.71 1.63 -10.55
C ASN A 226 17.10 2.24 -10.78
N THR A 227 18.11 1.47 -11.19
CA THR A 227 19.43 2.04 -11.54
C THR A 227 19.36 2.96 -12.76
N LYS A 228 18.37 2.76 -13.64
CA LYS A 228 18.24 3.52 -14.89
C LYS A 228 17.03 4.46 -14.90
N TYR A 229 15.90 4.02 -14.41
CA TYR A 229 14.63 4.74 -14.42
C TYR A 229 13.98 4.68 -13.05
N ASN A 230 14.42 5.50 -12.09
CA ASN A 230 13.88 5.54 -10.75
C ASN A 230 12.66 6.47 -10.71
N TYR A 231 11.48 5.91 -10.98
CA TYR A 231 10.22 6.64 -10.95
C TYR A 231 9.89 7.19 -9.57
N SER A 232 10.00 6.39 -8.53
CA SER A 232 9.66 6.79 -7.16
C SER A 232 10.46 8.00 -6.69
N LYS A 233 11.78 8.02 -6.99
CA LYS A 233 12.64 9.16 -6.70
C LYS A 233 12.21 10.41 -7.46
N ALA A 234 11.98 10.30 -8.76
CA ALA A 234 11.61 11.43 -9.60
C ALA A 234 10.27 12.04 -9.20
N GLU A 235 9.29 11.21 -8.87
CA GLU A 235 7.97 11.61 -8.41
C GLU A 235 8.04 12.29 -7.04
N THR A 236 8.80 11.74 -6.09
CA THR A 236 9.02 12.32 -4.77
C THR A 236 9.70 13.69 -4.85
N GLU A 237 10.72 13.82 -5.69
CA GLU A 237 11.41 15.10 -5.93
C GLU A 237 10.47 16.14 -6.55
N TRP A 238 9.64 15.72 -7.50
CA TRP A 238 8.64 16.60 -8.09
C TRP A 238 7.62 17.08 -7.05
N ARG A 239 7.07 16.19 -6.22
CA ARG A 239 6.15 16.57 -5.13
C ARG A 239 6.76 17.55 -4.15
N ARG A 240 7.99 17.32 -3.71
CA ARG A 240 8.69 18.23 -2.79
C ARG A 240 8.82 19.65 -3.35
N LYS A 241 9.05 19.78 -4.66
CA LYS A 241 9.16 21.08 -5.31
C LYS A 241 7.82 21.79 -5.45
N HIS A 242 6.70 21.08 -5.49
CA HIS A 242 5.36 21.62 -5.73
C HIS A 242 4.44 21.55 -4.50
N ALA A 243 4.94 21.08 -3.35
CA ALA A 243 4.17 21.04 -2.11
C ALA A 243 3.93 22.41 -1.47
N ASN A 244 4.65 23.44 -1.89
CA ASN A 244 4.60 24.80 -1.34
C ASN A 244 4.00 25.82 -2.33
N THR A 245 3.40 25.35 -3.40
CA THR A 245 2.64 26.17 -4.36
C THR A 245 1.15 25.90 -4.24
#